data_fc838cd26a5948235fa9b929160f719f
#
_entry.id   fc838cd26a5948235fa9b929160f719f
#
_cell.length_a   1.000
_cell.length_b   1.000
_cell.length_c   1.000
_cell.angle_alpha   90.00
_cell.angle_beta   90.00
_cell.angle_gamma   90.00
#
_symmetry.space_group_name_H-M   'P 1'
#
loop_
_entity.id
_entity.type
_entity.pdbx_description
1 polymer ?
#
loop_
_entity_poly.entity_id
_entity_poly.type
_entity_poly.pdbx_seq_one_letter_code
_entity_poly.pdbx_strand_id
1 'polypeptide(L)'
;MRHAFVVYRRLLPLMRPYLSVLLVGAGLAVVVAAMEGAIAWLVKPALDDIFIRRDRAMLRLVPLLLLGAYLVKGAATYGQSYLMAAVGQRVIATLRRRLYTHIQAMPLSFFADLHSAELMSRLVTDVNRLARVSSTALVMVLRHSAMAVALLAVMVVREWRLALIAVVVFPFVGLAVRSIGLRLYRINRRSQEKVAELNVLLHEAFSGMKIVKAFGREGHEADRFDRVNRRLLDLALKDHRTDELTGPVMEALAAVGIMGALWYGGHQVIAGAMTPGDFFSFTAALALLYGPVRNLSRTMNTIQQSTSSVERVFEILDTPPAIADRPGARALSGFTSALTFEDVSFRYPRSPDLTLRDISLHVRRGEVVAFVGMSGAGKSTLIDLVPRFHDVTAGRIALDGHDVRDVTQASLRALIAVVTQETFLFGDSIHYNIAYGRPGATADEVARAARQAHAEEFILACPEGYATLVGERGVRLSGGQRQRLAIARAFLKDPPILILDEATSDLDAESEFMVQQALTDLMRGRTVLVIAHRLATVRNADRIAVVHEGRIAEVGRHDELLARDGVYRRLYALQMEGVAGEAAGRSSNTG
;
A
#
# COMPACT_ATOMS: atom_id res chain seq x y z
N MET A 1 5.26 11.00 -24.27
CA MET A 1 3.96 10.59 -24.83
C MET A 1 3.76 9.07 -24.89
N ARG A 2 4.74 8.25 -25.31
CA ARG A 2 4.59 6.77 -25.33
C ARG A 2 4.26 6.17 -23.95
N HIS A 3 4.93 6.58 -22.88
CA HIS A 3 4.65 6.10 -21.51
C HIS A 3 3.24 6.47 -21.02
N ALA A 4 2.77 7.70 -21.27
CA ALA A 4 1.42 8.11 -20.91
C ALA A 4 0.34 7.23 -21.58
N PHE A 5 0.55 6.86 -22.85
CA PHE A 5 -0.36 6.00 -23.60
C PHE A 5 -0.45 4.58 -22.99
N VAL A 6 0.67 4.00 -22.55
CA VAL A 6 0.70 2.70 -21.87
C VAL A 6 -0.09 2.72 -20.57
N VAL A 7 0.05 3.81 -19.79
CA VAL A 7 -0.68 4.04 -18.55
C VAL A 7 -2.20 4.08 -18.79
N TYR A 8 -2.64 4.88 -19.76
CA TYR A 8 -4.08 4.98 -20.07
C TYR A 8 -4.66 3.67 -20.58
N ARG A 9 -3.94 2.91 -21.39
CA ARG A 9 -4.37 1.60 -21.88
C ARG A 9 -4.67 0.62 -20.73
N ARG A 10 -3.92 0.68 -19.63
CA ARG A 10 -4.15 -0.15 -18.42
C ARG A 10 -5.31 0.36 -17.56
N LEU A 11 -5.55 1.67 -17.55
CA LEU A 11 -6.66 2.26 -16.78
C LEU A 11 -8.00 2.21 -17.52
N LEU A 12 -7.99 2.12 -18.86
CA LEU A 12 -9.18 2.11 -19.69
C LEU A 12 -10.23 1.04 -19.29
N PRO A 13 -9.86 -0.22 -18.99
CA PRO A 13 -10.81 -1.22 -18.53
C PRO A 13 -11.52 -0.85 -17.23
N LEU A 14 -10.84 -0.12 -16.32
CA LEU A 14 -11.42 0.36 -15.06
C LEU A 14 -12.38 1.54 -15.26
N MET A 15 -12.16 2.31 -16.33
CA MET A 15 -12.99 3.47 -16.69
C MET A 15 -14.19 3.08 -17.57
N ARG A 16 -14.16 1.93 -18.24
CA ARG A 16 -15.19 1.45 -19.16
C ARG A 16 -16.62 1.48 -18.58
N PRO A 17 -16.87 1.10 -17.31
CA PRO A 17 -18.21 1.19 -16.71
C PRO A 17 -18.74 2.62 -16.57
N TYR A 18 -17.87 3.63 -16.64
CA TYR A 18 -18.20 5.06 -16.45
C TYR A 18 -18.12 5.87 -17.73
N LEU A 19 -18.06 5.22 -18.91
CA LEU A 19 -17.93 5.91 -20.20
C LEU A 19 -19.06 6.92 -20.46
N SER A 20 -20.29 6.61 -20.09
CA SER A 20 -21.41 7.54 -20.23
C SER A 20 -21.20 8.83 -19.42
N VAL A 21 -20.72 8.71 -18.19
CA VAL A 21 -20.43 9.87 -17.33
C VAL A 21 -19.26 10.67 -17.87
N LEU A 22 -18.22 9.99 -18.41
CA LEU A 22 -17.07 10.63 -19.04
C LEU A 22 -17.48 11.40 -20.31
N LEU A 23 -18.39 10.84 -21.13
CA LEU A 23 -18.94 11.52 -22.32
C LEU A 23 -19.76 12.76 -21.96
N VAL A 24 -20.58 12.69 -20.91
CA VAL A 24 -21.30 13.87 -20.38
C VAL A 24 -20.30 14.92 -19.90
N GLY A 25 -19.27 14.52 -19.15
CA GLY A 25 -18.21 15.43 -18.72
C GLY A 25 -17.43 16.07 -19.87
N ALA A 26 -17.17 15.31 -20.94
CA ALA A 26 -16.58 15.83 -22.16
C ALA A 26 -17.49 16.84 -22.88
N GLY A 27 -18.79 16.55 -22.96
CA GLY A 27 -19.77 17.49 -23.49
C GLY A 27 -19.82 18.79 -22.71
N LEU A 28 -19.85 18.71 -21.37
CA LEU A 28 -19.77 19.91 -20.51
C LEU A 28 -18.46 20.67 -20.69
N ALA A 29 -17.33 19.99 -20.94
CA ALA A 29 -16.05 20.64 -21.24
C ALA A 29 -16.11 21.47 -22.53
N VAL A 30 -16.79 20.95 -23.57
CA VAL A 30 -17.02 21.68 -24.83
C VAL A 30 -17.92 22.89 -24.59
N VAL A 31 -18.99 22.75 -23.80
CA VAL A 31 -19.84 23.89 -23.40
C VAL A 31 -19.04 24.98 -22.71
N VAL A 32 -18.18 24.62 -21.75
CA VAL A 32 -17.30 25.58 -21.05
C VAL A 32 -16.38 26.29 -22.05
N ALA A 33 -15.80 25.56 -23.01
CA ALA A 33 -14.94 26.14 -24.04
C ALA A 33 -15.70 27.09 -24.97
N ALA A 34 -16.93 26.72 -25.39
CA ALA A 34 -17.78 27.56 -26.21
C ALA A 34 -18.19 28.86 -25.48
N MET A 35 -18.53 28.77 -24.18
CA MET A 35 -18.86 29.97 -23.38
C MET A 35 -17.64 30.88 -23.18
N GLU A 36 -16.45 30.34 -23.03
CA GLU A 36 -15.21 31.14 -22.98
C GLU A 36 -15.00 31.93 -24.29
N GLY A 37 -15.14 31.25 -25.43
CA GLY A 37 -15.07 31.89 -26.74
C GLY A 37 -16.19 32.95 -26.94
N ALA A 38 -17.41 32.66 -26.48
CA ALA A 38 -18.54 33.57 -26.54
C ALA A 38 -18.31 34.85 -25.70
N ILE A 39 -17.73 34.71 -24.51
CA ILE A 39 -17.38 35.85 -23.65
C ILE A 39 -16.37 36.77 -24.36
N ALA A 40 -15.31 36.20 -24.95
CA ALA A 40 -14.34 36.98 -25.75
C ALA A 40 -14.97 37.63 -27.00
N TRP A 41 -15.90 36.92 -27.64
CA TRP A 41 -16.62 37.41 -28.81
C TRP A 41 -17.55 38.58 -28.52
N LEU A 42 -18.26 38.57 -27.37
CA LEU A 42 -19.21 39.59 -26.94
C LEU A 42 -18.54 40.94 -26.58
N VAL A 43 -17.20 40.99 -26.43
CA VAL A 43 -16.48 42.24 -26.23
C VAL A 43 -16.65 43.21 -27.38
N LYS A 44 -16.72 42.71 -28.65
CA LYS A 44 -16.90 43.56 -29.82
C LYS A 44 -18.28 44.27 -29.80
N PRO A 45 -19.41 43.58 -29.74
CA PRO A 45 -20.73 44.26 -29.72
C PRO A 45 -20.85 45.14 -28.47
N ALA A 46 -20.23 44.82 -27.36
CA ALA A 46 -20.21 45.71 -26.19
C ALA A 46 -19.54 47.04 -26.49
N LEU A 47 -18.48 47.08 -27.26
CA LEU A 47 -17.77 48.33 -27.58
C LEU A 47 -18.32 49.02 -28.81
N ASP A 48 -18.48 48.34 -29.92
CA ASP A 48 -18.87 48.95 -31.18
C ASP A 48 -20.37 49.33 -31.19
N ASP A 49 -21.28 48.42 -30.75
CA ASP A 49 -22.71 48.68 -30.87
C ASP A 49 -23.23 49.54 -29.69
N ILE A 50 -22.78 49.29 -28.44
CA ILE A 50 -23.24 50.09 -27.28
C ILE A 50 -22.60 51.47 -27.25
N PHE A 51 -21.25 51.55 -27.31
CA PHE A 51 -20.56 52.81 -27.06
C PHE A 51 -20.37 53.68 -28.32
N ILE A 52 -20.06 53.04 -29.49
CA ILE A 52 -19.83 53.80 -30.73
C ILE A 52 -21.15 54.09 -31.44
N ARG A 53 -21.97 53.05 -31.70
CA ARG A 53 -23.26 53.17 -32.38
C ARG A 53 -24.40 53.68 -31.45
N ARG A 54 -24.21 53.65 -30.14
CA ARG A 54 -25.17 54.08 -29.10
C ARG A 54 -26.51 53.32 -29.19
N ASP A 55 -26.47 52.03 -29.56
CA ASP A 55 -27.65 51.17 -29.69
C ASP A 55 -28.21 50.78 -28.32
N ARG A 56 -29.43 51.28 -27.99
CA ARG A 56 -30.10 51.01 -26.71
C ARG A 56 -30.60 49.55 -26.59
N ALA A 57 -30.83 48.86 -27.69
CA ALA A 57 -31.25 47.45 -27.68
C ALA A 57 -30.03 46.59 -27.25
N MET A 58 -28.87 46.83 -27.84
CA MET A 58 -27.61 46.15 -27.48
C MET A 58 -27.18 46.44 -26.06
N LEU A 59 -27.45 47.64 -25.52
CA LEU A 59 -27.20 47.99 -24.11
C LEU A 59 -27.97 47.08 -23.12
N ARG A 60 -29.12 46.53 -23.51
CA ARG A 60 -29.89 45.60 -22.68
C ARG A 60 -29.50 44.15 -22.97
N LEU A 61 -29.25 43.81 -24.22
CA LEU A 61 -29.00 42.41 -24.67
C LEU A 61 -27.62 41.92 -24.27
N VAL A 62 -26.56 42.69 -24.53
CA VAL A 62 -25.16 42.21 -24.32
C VAL A 62 -24.85 41.90 -22.84
N PRO A 63 -25.23 42.72 -21.84
CA PRO A 63 -25.04 42.36 -20.45
C PRO A 63 -25.80 41.10 -20.02
N LEU A 64 -27.03 40.89 -20.54
CA LEU A 64 -27.81 39.65 -20.28
C LEU A 64 -27.15 38.42 -20.90
N LEU A 65 -26.63 38.55 -22.12
CA LEU A 65 -25.91 37.45 -22.79
C LEU A 65 -24.59 37.12 -22.04
N LEU A 66 -23.87 38.15 -21.57
CA LEU A 66 -22.67 37.95 -20.74
C LEU A 66 -23.02 37.25 -19.45
N LEU A 67 -24.03 37.70 -18.73
CA LEU A 67 -24.49 37.06 -17.49
C LEU A 67 -24.88 35.62 -17.75
N GLY A 68 -25.67 35.36 -18.79
CA GLY A 68 -26.08 34.02 -19.21
C GLY A 68 -24.87 33.12 -19.53
N ALA A 69 -23.90 33.64 -20.30
CA ALA A 69 -22.68 32.89 -20.62
C ALA A 69 -21.88 32.52 -19.36
N TYR A 70 -21.74 33.45 -18.39
CA TYR A 70 -21.05 33.15 -17.12
C TYR A 70 -21.83 32.14 -16.27
N LEU A 71 -23.15 32.23 -16.18
CA LEU A 71 -23.99 31.27 -15.44
C LEU A 71 -23.92 29.87 -16.05
N VAL A 72 -24.06 29.76 -17.37
CA VAL A 72 -23.94 28.47 -18.09
C VAL A 72 -22.55 27.90 -17.94
N LYS A 73 -21.50 28.73 -18.11
CA LYS A 73 -20.09 28.31 -17.88
C LYS A 73 -19.89 27.82 -16.45
N GLY A 74 -20.41 28.56 -15.45
CA GLY A 74 -20.31 28.19 -14.04
C GLY A 74 -20.96 26.84 -13.74
N ALA A 75 -22.22 26.67 -14.17
CA ALA A 75 -22.96 25.42 -14.00
C ALA A 75 -22.28 24.24 -14.70
N ALA A 76 -21.85 24.43 -15.96
CA ALA A 76 -21.15 23.40 -16.73
C ALA A 76 -19.79 23.03 -16.08
N THR A 77 -19.05 24.03 -15.56
CA THR A 77 -17.79 23.79 -14.84
C THR A 77 -18.01 23.00 -13.56
N TYR A 78 -19.02 23.36 -12.77
CA TYR A 78 -19.37 22.62 -11.54
C TYR A 78 -19.77 21.17 -11.87
N GLY A 79 -20.71 20.99 -12.79
CA GLY A 79 -21.16 19.66 -13.20
C GLY A 79 -20.02 18.78 -13.72
N GLN A 80 -19.19 19.32 -14.60
CA GLN A 80 -18.00 18.63 -15.11
C GLN A 80 -17.05 18.22 -13.97
N SER A 81 -16.70 19.15 -13.08
CA SER A 81 -15.74 18.89 -12.01
C SER A 81 -16.27 17.85 -11.03
N TYR A 82 -17.56 17.92 -10.68
CA TYR A 82 -18.20 16.95 -9.79
C TYR A 82 -18.25 15.55 -10.42
N LEU A 83 -18.70 15.44 -11.68
CA LEU A 83 -18.76 14.15 -12.38
C LEU A 83 -17.39 13.49 -12.49
N MET A 84 -16.35 14.26 -12.82
CA MET A 84 -14.98 13.75 -12.92
C MET A 84 -14.43 13.32 -11.56
N ALA A 85 -14.70 14.08 -10.50
CA ALA A 85 -14.32 13.71 -9.14
C ALA A 85 -15.04 12.42 -8.71
N ALA A 86 -16.34 12.29 -8.98
CA ALA A 86 -17.12 11.10 -8.65
C ALA A 86 -16.61 9.84 -9.37
N VAL A 87 -16.31 9.93 -10.67
CA VAL A 87 -15.70 8.83 -11.44
C VAL A 87 -14.34 8.47 -10.84
N GLY A 88 -13.48 9.47 -10.55
CA GLY A 88 -12.17 9.26 -9.95
C GLY A 88 -12.24 8.49 -8.63
N GLN A 89 -13.14 8.88 -7.73
CA GLN A 89 -13.31 8.21 -6.44
C GLN A 89 -13.81 6.76 -6.57
N ARG A 90 -14.72 6.49 -7.52
CA ARG A 90 -15.21 5.13 -7.80
C ARG A 90 -14.10 4.23 -8.38
N VAL A 91 -13.26 4.77 -9.26
CA VAL A 91 -12.08 4.05 -9.79
C VAL A 91 -11.10 3.75 -8.66
N ILE A 92 -10.81 4.72 -7.76
CA ILE A 92 -9.99 4.50 -6.56
C ILE A 92 -10.52 3.34 -5.72
N ALA A 93 -11.81 3.40 -5.35
CA ALA A 93 -12.43 2.38 -4.50
C ALA A 93 -12.31 0.98 -5.12
N THR A 94 -12.57 0.88 -6.43
CA THR A 94 -12.46 -0.38 -7.18
C THR A 94 -11.01 -0.88 -7.22
N LEU A 95 -10.05 0.00 -7.49
CA LEU A 95 -8.63 -0.36 -7.58
C LEU A 95 -8.06 -0.76 -6.22
N ARG A 96 -8.41 -0.03 -5.14
CA ARG A 96 -8.02 -0.39 -3.78
C ARG A 96 -8.52 -1.77 -3.39
N ARG A 97 -9.80 -2.05 -3.66
CA ARG A 97 -10.38 -3.37 -3.37
C ARG A 97 -9.65 -4.47 -4.14
N ARG A 98 -9.41 -4.29 -5.46
CA ARG A 98 -8.69 -5.26 -6.28
C ARG A 98 -7.26 -5.47 -5.76
N LEU A 99 -6.53 -4.39 -5.48
CA LEU A 99 -5.15 -4.47 -4.99
C LEU A 99 -5.10 -5.13 -3.62
N TYR A 100 -6.00 -4.77 -2.69
CA TYR A 100 -6.07 -5.38 -1.37
C TYR A 100 -6.38 -6.88 -1.43
N THR A 101 -7.39 -7.27 -2.22
CA THR A 101 -7.73 -8.69 -2.41
C THR A 101 -6.58 -9.46 -3.04
N HIS A 102 -5.89 -8.86 -4.00
CA HIS A 102 -4.73 -9.48 -4.65
C HIS A 102 -3.55 -9.65 -3.68
N ILE A 103 -3.23 -8.63 -2.89
CA ILE A 103 -2.19 -8.70 -1.84
C ILE A 103 -2.53 -9.81 -0.83
N GLN A 104 -3.79 -9.96 -0.41
CA GLN A 104 -4.22 -11.03 0.49
C GLN A 104 -4.02 -12.44 -0.08
N ALA A 105 -4.01 -12.58 -1.40
CA ALA A 105 -3.77 -13.85 -2.07
C ALA A 105 -2.28 -14.16 -2.27
N MET A 106 -1.37 -13.23 -1.97
CA MET A 106 0.07 -13.43 -2.13
C MET A 106 0.65 -14.37 -1.07
N PRO A 107 1.70 -15.15 -1.41
CA PRO A 107 2.39 -16.02 -0.46
C PRO A 107 3.17 -15.24 0.59
N LEU A 108 3.51 -15.87 1.72
CA LEU A 108 4.28 -15.23 2.80
C LEU A 108 5.63 -14.67 2.33
N SER A 109 6.29 -15.30 1.35
CA SER A 109 7.54 -14.81 0.77
C SER A 109 7.42 -13.39 0.19
N PHE A 110 6.26 -13.04 -0.36
CA PHE A 110 5.99 -11.69 -0.86
C PHE A 110 6.06 -10.62 0.25
N PHE A 111 5.55 -10.96 1.44
CA PHE A 111 5.56 -10.05 2.60
C PHE A 111 6.94 -9.97 3.29
N ALA A 112 7.76 -10.98 3.14
CA ALA A 112 9.15 -10.95 3.59
C ALA A 112 10.00 -10.02 2.71
N ASP A 113 9.66 -9.91 1.42
CA ASP A 113 10.36 -9.12 0.43
C ASP A 113 9.97 -7.64 0.43
N LEU A 114 8.73 -7.33 0.76
CA LEU A 114 8.16 -5.99 0.73
C LEU A 114 7.74 -5.53 2.13
N HIS A 115 8.30 -4.43 2.58
CA HIS A 115 7.96 -3.86 3.89
C HIS A 115 6.49 -3.41 3.93
N SER A 116 5.81 -3.63 5.05
CA SER A 116 4.41 -3.23 5.26
C SER A 116 4.14 -1.76 4.93
N ALA A 117 5.09 -0.86 5.26
CA ALA A 117 5.01 0.56 4.94
C ALA A 117 4.97 0.83 3.44
N GLU A 118 5.69 0.06 2.63
CA GLU A 118 5.68 0.18 1.17
C GLU A 118 4.34 -0.27 0.60
N LEU A 119 3.80 -1.41 1.06
CA LEU A 119 2.48 -1.89 0.66
C LEU A 119 1.37 -0.88 1.01
N MET A 120 1.42 -0.29 2.21
CA MET A 120 0.49 0.78 2.60
C MET A 120 0.63 2.01 1.71
N SER A 121 1.85 2.43 1.38
CA SER A 121 2.08 3.56 0.47
C SER A 121 1.53 3.28 -0.93
N ARG A 122 1.71 2.07 -1.47
CA ARG A 122 1.16 1.67 -2.77
C ARG A 122 -0.37 1.67 -2.76
N LEU A 123 -1.00 1.16 -1.68
CA LEU A 123 -2.45 1.05 -1.53
C LEU A 123 -3.15 2.41 -1.32
N VAL A 124 -2.49 3.33 -0.62
CA VAL A 124 -3.07 4.64 -0.27
C VAL A 124 -2.56 5.73 -1.21
N THR A 125 -1.25 5.96 -1.24
CA THR A 125 -0.66 7.12 -1.93
C THR A 125 -0.66 6.95 -3.44
N ASP A 126 -0.15 5.81 -3.94
CA ASP A 126 -0.05 5.58 -5.38
C ASP A 126 -1.42 5.42 -6.03
N VAL A 127 -2.35 4.69 -5.40
CA VAL A 127 -3.73 4.58 -5.90
C VAL A 127 -4.43 5.95 -5.95
N ASN A 128 -4.22 6.84 -4.96
CA ASN A 128 -4.76 8.21 -4.99
C ASN A 128 -4.20 9.05 -6.15
N ARG A 129 -2.91 8.87 -6.50
CA ARG A 129 -2.30 9.54 -7.64
C ARG A 129 -2.88 9.06 -8.97
N LEU A 130 -3.17 7.76 -9.08
CA LEU A 130 -3.80 7.20 -10.27
C LEU A 130 -5.17 7.80 -10.55
N ALA A 131 -5.97 8.04 -9.55
CA ALA A 131 -7.31 8.58 -9.73
C ALA A 131 -7.32 9.97 -10.36
N ARG A 132 -6.40 10.84 -9.93
CA ARG A 132 -6.28 12.19 -10.50
C ARG A 132 -5.95 12.17 -12.00
N VAL A 133 -5.25 11.14 -12.46
CA VAL A 133 -4.87 11.00 -13.86
C VAL A 133 -5.96 10.30 -14.67
N SER A 134 -6.63 9.30 -14.12
CA SER A 134 -7.56 8.48 -14.87
C SER A 134 -8.82 9.24 -15.33
N SER A 135 -9.43 10.07 -14.46
CA SER A 135 -10.69 10.75 -14.79
C SER A 135 -10.51 12.24 -15.08
N THR A 136 -9.72 12.93 -14.25
CA THR A 136 -9.62 14.38 -14.31
C THR A 136 -8.68 14.85 -15.43
N ALA A 137 -7.53 14.20 -15.60
CA ALA A 137 -6.52 14.71 -16.55
C ALA A 137 -6.98 14.62 -18.01
N LEU A 138 -7.64 13.53 -18.42
CA LEU A 138 -8.11 13.36 -19.80
C LEU A 138 -9.12 14.45 -20.19
N VAL A 139 -10.11 14.67 -19.31
CA VAL A 139 -11.17 15.67 -19.58
C VAL A 139 -10.63 17.09 -19.42
N MET A 140 -9.65 17.34 -18.54
CA MET A 140 -8.96 18.63 -18.45
C MET A 140 -8.14 18.94 -19.70
N VAL A 141 -7.44 17.96 -20.27
CA VAL A 141 -6.75 18.12 -21.56
C VAL A 141 -7.76 18.50 -22.64
N LEU A 142 -8.87 17.78 -22.76
CA LEU A 142 -9.93 18.08 -23.73
C LEU A 142 -10.48 19.49 -23.51
N ARG A 143 -10.83 19.85 -22.28
CA ARG A 143 -11.38 21.17 -21.92
C ARG A 143 -10.43 22.30 -22.32
N HIS A 144 -9.18 22.24 -21.87
CA HIS A 144 -8.21 23.32 -22.11
C HIS A 144 -7.79 23.39 -23.58
N SER A 145 -7.74 22.26 -24.29
CA SER A 145 -7.53 22.24 -25.73
C SER A 145 -8.70 22.86 -26.48
N ALA A 146 -9.93 22.51 -26.12
CA ALA A 146 -11.12 23.08 -26.75
C ALA A 146 -11.24 24.60 -26.47
N MET A 147 -10.94 25.04 -25.23
CA MET A 147 -10.89 26.48 -24.90
C MET A 147 -9.82 27.20 -25.73
N ALA A 148 -8.62 26.64 -25.84
CA ALA A 148 -7.56 27.24 -26.65
C ALA A 148 -7.99 27.35 -28.12
N VAL A 149 -8.61 26.32 -28.68
CA VAL A 149 -9.13 26.33 -30.06
C VAL A 149 -10.24 27.38 -30.24
N ALA A 150 -11.19 27.46 -29.30
CA ALA A 150 -12.28 28.46 -29.35
C ALA A 150 -11.73 29.89 -29.31
N LEU A 151 -10.78 30.18 -28.41
CA LEU A 151 -10.17 31.51 -28.30
C LEU A 151 -9.30 31.85 -29.52
N LEU A 152 -8.52 30.89 -30.04
CA LEU A 152 -7.78 31.06 -31.29
C LEU A 152 -8.70 31.32 -32.47
N ALA A 153 -9.85 30.63 -32.56
CA ALA A 153 -10.85 30.89 -33.58
C ALA A 153 -11.39 32.33 -33.52
N VAL A 154 -11.69 32.81 -32.29
CA VAL A 154 -12.09 34.23 -32.10
C VAL A 154 -10.99 35.17 -32.57
N MET A 155 -9.73 34.93 -32.23
CA MET A 155 -8.59 35.77 -32.62
C MET A 155 -8.43 35.80 -34.17
N VAL A 156 -8.46 34.65 -34.82
CA VAL A 156 -8.32 34.55 -36.29
C VAL A 156 -9.47 35.24 -37.02
N VAL A 157 -10.72 35.06 -36.56
CA VAL A 157 -11.90 35.69 -37.17
C VAL A 157 -11.91 37.22 -37.00
N ARG A 158 -11.41 37.70 -35.82
CA ARG A 158 -11.33 39.14 -35.55
C ARG A 158 -10.25 39.84 -36.35
N GLU A 159 -9.04 39.29 -36.32
CA GLU A 159 -7.90 39.82 -37.08
C GLU A 159 -6.81 38.72 -37.25
N TRP A 160 -6.83 38.08 -38.43
CA TRP A 160 -5.94 36.95 -38.70
C TRP A 160 -4.46 37.32 -38.72
N ARG A 161 -4.12 38.56 -39.10
CA ARG A 161 -2.71 39.04 -39.16
C ARG A 161 -2.11 39.16 -37.76
N LEU A 162 -2.87 39.76 -36.83
CA LEU A 162 -2.48 39.80 -35.40
C LEU A 162 -2.42 38.39 -34.80
N ALA A 163 -3.33 37.49 -35.16
CA ALA A 163 -3.29 36.10 -34.73
C ALA A 163 -2.01 35.40 -35.19
N LEU A 164 -1.55 35.66 -36.42
CA LEU A 164 -0.33 35.10 -36.94
C LEU A 164 0.91 35.61 -36.20
N ILE A 165 0.98 36.91 -35.86
CA ILE A 165 2.04 37.48 -35.00
C ILE A 165 2.03 36.79 -33.62
N ALA A 166 0.87 36.62 -33.01
CA ALA A 166 0.73 35.93 -31.72
C ALA A 166 1.24 34.48 -31.81
N VAL A 167 0.91 33.73 -32.85
CA VAL A 167 1.40 32.35 -33.09
C VAL A 167 2.91 32.29 -33.23
N VAL A 168 3.53 33.29 -33.83
CA VAL A 168 5.01 33.38 -33.94
C VAL A 168 5.66 33.67 -32.57
N VAL A 169 5.03 34.49 -31.72
CA VAL A 169 5.55 34.82 -30.39
C VAL A 169 5.38 33.63 -29.39
N PHE A 170 4.32 32.85 -29.54
CA PHE A 170 4.02 31.73 -28.63
C PHE A 170 5.17 30.72 -28.41
N PRO A 171 5.93 30.27 -29.43
CA PRO A 171 7.09 29.39 -29.24
C PRO A 171 8.16 29.97 -28.31
N PHE A 172 8.41 31.27 -28.36
CA PHE A 172 9.40 31.91 -27.48
C PHE A 172 8.96 31.89 -26.03
N VAL A 173 7.68 32.14 -25.78
CA VAL A 173 7.05 31.96 -24.45
C VAL A 173 7.16 30.50 -24.01
N GLY A 174 6.88 29.54 -24.90
CA GLY A 174 7.00 28.11 -24.65
C GLY A 174 8.42 27.67 -24.27
N LEU A 175 9.44 28.23 -24.94
CA LEU A 175 10.86 27.96 -24.61
C LEU A 175 11.24 28.50 -23.24
N ALA A 176 10.78 29.71 -22.87
CA ALA A 176 11.01 30.29 -21.55
C ALA A 176 10.38 29.43 -20.44
N VAL A 177 9.10 29.05 -20.60
CA VAL A 177 8.37 28.18 -19.66
C VAL A 177 9.06 26.80 -19.55
N ARG A 178 9.50 26.23 -20.67
CA ARG A 178 10.22 24.94 -20.67
C ARG A 178 11.54 25.02 -19.90
N SER A 179 12.31 26.07 -20.08
CA SER A 179 13.61 26.24 -19.41
C SER A 179 13.45 26.34 -17.88
N ILE A 180 12.47 27.12 -17.42
CA ILE A 180 12.12 27.25 -16.00
C ILE A 180 11.59 25.90 -15.47
N GLY A 181 10.68 25.25 -16.19
CA GLY A 181 10.12 23.96 -15.82
C GLY A 181 11.17 22.85 -15.65
N LEU A 182 12.17 22.78 -16.55
CA LEU A 182 13.30 21.84 -16.43
C LEU A 182 14.18 22.13 -15.21
N ARG A 183 14.31 23.39 -14.83
CA ARG A 183 15.06 23.79 -13.62
C ARG A 183 14.30 23.42 -12.36
N LEU A 184 13.02 23.70 -12.27
CA LEU A 184 12.12 23.28 -11.19
C LEU A 184 12.10 21.76 -11.03
N TYR A 185 11.99 21.01 -12.13
CA TYR A 185 12.03 19.56 -12.09
C TYR A 185 13.30 19.01 -11.41
N ARG A 186 14.48 19.59 -11.75
CA ARG A 186 15.76 19.17 -11.14
C ARG A 186 15.83 19.50 -9.66
N ILE A 187 15.32 20.66 -9.25
CA ILE A 187 15.27 21.05 -7.83
C ILE A 187 14.34 20.14 -7.06
N ASN A 188 13.13 19.92 -7.57
CA ASN A 188 12.12 19.04 -6.94
C ASN A 188 12.62 17.60 -6.77
N ARG A 189 13.33 17.05 -7.78
CA ARG A 189 13.93 15.73 -7.67
C ARG A 189 14.91 15.64 -6.50
N ARG A 190 15.83 16.61 -6.39
CA ARG A 190 16.79 16.68 -5.28
C ARG A 190 16.10 16.87 -3.92
N SER A 191 15.03 17.65 -3.88
CA SER A 191 14.22 17.81 -2.67
C SER A 191 13.60 16.49 -2.23
N GLN A 192 13.03 15.70 -3.16
CA GLN A 192 12.47 14.38 -2.87
C GLN A 192 13.52 13.39 -2.33
N GLU A 193 14.73 13.41 -2.88
CA GLU A 193 15.86 12.59 -2.38
C GLU A 193 16.21 12.97 -0.93
N LYS A 194 16.19 14.26 -0.57
CA LYS A 194 16.45 14.73 0.79
C LYS A 194 15.30 14.49 1.76
N VAL A 195 14.05 14.52 1.30
CA VAL A 195 12.89 14.09 2.11
C VAL A 195 12.97 12.61 2.44
N ALA A 196 13.42 11.77 1.51
CA ALA A 196 13.62 10.35 1.77
C ALA A 196 14.71 10.12 2.83
N GLU A 197 15.86 10.86 2.75
CA GLU A 197 16.92 10.83 3.76
C GLU A 197 16.40 11.25 5.16
N LEU A 198 15.58 12.30 5.21
CA LEU A 198 14.94 12.76 6.44
C LEU A 198 14.02 11.69 7.04
N ASN A 199 13.21 11.03 6.22
CA ASN A 199 12.30 9.98 6.69
C ASN A 199 13.06 8.79 7.27
N VAL A 200 14.18 8.38 6.67
CA VAL A 200 15.05 7.32 7.22
C VAL A 200 15.59 7.74 8.59
N LEU A 201 16.13 8.97 8.70
CA LEU A 201 16.65 9.51 9.95
C LEU A 201 15.59 9.56 11.06
N LEU A 202 14.37 10.03 10.74
CA LEU A 202 13.27 10.07 11.71
C LEU A 202 12.85 8.66 12.14
N HIS A 203 12.82 7.72 11.20
CA HIS A 203 12.50 6.32 11.52
C HIS A 203 13.54 5.70 12.46
N GLU A 204 14.84 5.90 12.19
CA GLU A 204 15.93 5.46 13.05
C GLU A 204 15.82 6.07 14.45
N ALA A 205 15.66 7.39 14.55
CA ALA A 205 15.60 8.10 15.82
C ALA A 205 14.40 7.67 16.68
N PHE A 206 13.21 7.55 16.09
CA PHE A 206 12.01 7.16 16.82
C PHE A 206 11.98 5.68 17.19
N SER A 207 12.45 4.80 16.33
CA SER A 207 12.58 3.38 16.63
C SER A 207 13.64 3.12 17.70
N GLY A 208 14.74 3.90 17.67
CA GLY A 208 15.83 3.84 18.64
C GLY A 208 15.67 4.75 19.86
N MET A 209 14.48 5.35 20.11
CA MET A 209 14.31 6.38 21.14
C MET A 209 14.75 5.93 22.54
N LYS A 210 14.52 4.65 22.90
CA LYS A 210 15.00 4.08 24.16
C LYS A 210 16.53 4.18 24.29
N ILE A 211 17.24 3.93 23.20
CA ILE A 211 18.72 4.01 23.16
C ILE A 211 19.16 5.48 23.24
N VAL A 212 18.53 6.37 22.45
CA VAL A 212 18.81 7.81 22.49
C VAL A 212 18.69 8.35 23.92
N LYS A 213 17.58 7.98 24.62
CA LYS A 213 17.34 8.35 26.02
C LYS A 213 18.34 7.74 26.98
N ALA A 214 18.62 6.44 26.83
CA ALA A 214 19.55 5.73 27.73
C ALA A 214 20.99 6.30 27.67
N PHE A 215 21.39 6.80 26.50
CA PHE A 215 22.74 7.36 26.32
C PHE A 215 22.78 8.90 26.38
N GLY A 216 21.65 9.58 26.63
CA GLY A 216 21.57 11.05 26.70
C GLY A 216 22.01 11.73 25.41
N ARG A 217 21.65 11.18 24.23
CA ARG A 217 22.11 11.65 22.92
C ARG A 217 21.08 12.48 22.16
N GLU A 218 20.10 13.07 22.83
CA GLU A 218 19.05 13.89 22.22
C GLU A 218 19.64 15.06 21.43
N GLY A 219 20.66 15.75 21.97
CA GLY A 219 21.34 16.85 21.29
C GLY A 219 22.03 16.40 20.00
N HIS A 220 22.68 15.24 20.01
CA HIS A 220 23.31 14.68 18.80
C HIS A 220 22.30 14.38 17.69
N GLU A 221 21.15 13.77 18.04
CA GLU A 221 20.10 13.49 17.05
C GLU A 221 19.43 14.79 16.57
N ALA A 222 19.25 15.79 17.43
CA ALA A 222 18.76 17.11 17.03
C ALA A 222 19.71 17.77 16.03
N ASP A 223 21.03 17.75 16.27
CA ASP A 223 22.01 18.30 15.33
C ASP A 223 22.03 17.54 13.99
N ARG A 224 21.84 16.22 14.03
CA ARG A 224 21.74 15.37 12.84
C ARG A 224 20.51 15.72 12.01
N PHE A 225 19.37 15.92 12.67
CA PHE A 225 18.12 16.38 12.05
C PHE A 225 18.31 17.78 11.43
N ASP A 226 18.86 18.73 12.17
CA ASP A 226 19.06 20.10 11.73
C ASP A 226 19.92 20.19 10.46
N ARG A 227 20.97 19.38 10.35
CA ARG A 227 21.80 19.36 9.14
C ARG A 227 21.02 18.95 7.88
N VAL A 228 20.13 17.96 7.98
CA VAL A 228 19.30 17.52 6.86
C VAL A 228 18.20 18.54 6.58
N ASN A 229 17.57 19.07 7.64
CA ASN A 229 16.49 20.04 7.56
C ASN A 229 16.95 21.37 6.91
N ARG A 230 18.15 21.87 7.25
CA ARG A 230 18.74 23.06 6.58
C ARG A 230 18.95 22.84 5.10
N ARG A 231 19.43 21.66 4.67
CA ARG A 231 19.57 21.34 3.24
C ARG A 231 18.23 21.29 2.51
N LEU A 232 17.18 20.79 3.19
CA LEU A 232 15.81 20.81 2.67
C LEU A 232 15.29 22.25 2.54
N LEU A 233 15.53 23.09 3.55
CA LEU A 233 15.17 24.50 3.51
C LEU A 233 15.83 25.22 2.33
N ASP A 234 17.12 25.02 2.11
CA ASP A 234 17.85 25.63 0.99
C ASP A 234 17.28 25.22 -0.36
N LEU A 235 16.88 23.94 -0.50
CA LEU A 235 16.24 23.44 -1.73
C LEU A 235 14.84 24.02 -1.90
N ALA A 236 14.04 24.10 -0.81
CA ALA A 236 12.71 24.67 -0.84
C ALA A 236 12.74 26.16 -1.21
N LEU A 237 13.67 26.93 -0.63
CA LEU A 237 13.85 28.36 -0.97
C LEU A 237 14.28 28.54 -2.43
N LYS A 238 15.15 27.66 -2.97
CA LYS A 238 15.52 27.66 -4.39
C LYS A 238 14.34 27.32 -5.30
N ASP A 239 13.50 26.37 -4.89
CA ASP A 239 12.28 25.98 -5.60
C ASP A 239 11.31 27.17 -5.66
N HIS A 240 10.95 27.73 -4.52
CA HIS A 240 10.07 28.90 -4.44
C HIS A 240 10.61 30.11 -5.22
N ARG A 241 11.90 30.44 -5.07
CA ARG A 241 12.51 31.53 -5.83
C ARG A 241 12.42 31.32 -7.35
N THR A 242 12.55 30.07 -7.82
CA THR A 242 12.45 29.74 -9.24
C THR A 242 11.00 29.72 -9.72
N ASP A 243 10.06 29.22 -8.90
CA ASP A 243 8.63 29.19 -9.22
C ASP A 243 8.04 30.61 -9.25
N GLU A 244 8.32 31.41 -8.21
CA GLU A 244 7.86 32.81 -8.12
C GLU A 244 8.42 33.72 -9.24
N LEU A 245 9.61 33.41 -9.77
CA LEU A 245 10.15 34.14 -10.91
C LEU A 245 9.35 33.89 -12.20
N THR A 246 8.61 32.78 -12.26
CA THR A 246 7.80 32.44 -13.43
C THR A 246 6.69 33.47 -13.67
N GLY A 247 6.04 33.96 -12.63
CA GLY A 247 4.99 35.00 -12.71
C GLY A 247 5.50 36.27 -13.40
N PRO A 248 6.47 36.98 -12.82
CA PRO A 248 7.03 38.22 -13.39
C PRO A 248 7.58 38.05 -14.82
N VAL A 249 8.25 36.93 -15.12
CA VAL A 249 8.75 36.67 -16.48
C VAL A 249 7.58 36.54 -17.48
N MET A 250 6.53 35.84 -17.09
CA MET A 250 5.34 35.69 -17.93
C MET A 250 4.58 37.00 -18.10
N GLU A 251 4.49 37.81 -17.04
CA GLU A 251 3.90 39.16 -17.11
C GLU A 251 4.69 40.09 -18.03
N ALA A 252 6.02 40.07 -17.95
CA ALA A 252 6.86 40.84 -18.85
C ALA A 252 6.69 40.41 -20.32
N LEU A 253 6.66 39.11 -20.59
CA LEU A 253 6.41 38.59 -21.94
C LEU A 253 4.99 38.95 -22.44
N ALA A 254 3.98 38.87 -21.57
CA ALA A 254 2.63 39.30 -21.88
C ALA A 254 2.56 40.80 -22.17
N ALA A 255 3.25 41.63 -21.38
CA ALA A 255 3.33 43.08 -21.59
C ALA A 255 3.95 43.44 -22.95
N VAL A 256 5.03 42.76 -23.36
CA VAL A 256 5.64 42.92 -24.68
C VAL A 256 4.64 42.51 -25.79
N GLY A 257 3.91 41.42 -25.61
CA GLY A 257 2.85 41.01 -26.54
C GLY A 257 1.72 42.02 -26.65
N ILE A 258 1.23 42.53 -25.51
CA ILE A 258 0.20 43.61 -25.45
C ILE A 258 0.68 44.90 -26.09
N MET A 259 1.92 45.30 -25.81
CA MET A 259 2.54 46.47 -26.43
C MET A 259 2.60 46.36 -27.96
N GLY A 260 3.04 45.19 -28.48
CA GLY A 260 3.07 44.94 -29.92
C GLY A 260 1.66 44.93 -30.54
N ALA A 261 0.69 44.32 -29.86
CA ALA A 261 -0.71 44.33 -30.28
C ALA A 261 -1.30 45.73 -30.29
N LEU A 262 -1.04 46.53 -29.25
CA LEU A 262 -1.48 47.94 -29.15
C LEU A 262 -0.87 48.79 -30.26
N TRP A 263 0.42 48.63 -30.55
CA TRP A 263 1.11 49.43 -31.56
C TRP A 263 0.58 49.09 -32.97
N TYR A 264 0.52 47.80 -33.34
CA TYR A 264 -0.01 47.37 -34.63
C TYR A 264 -1.54 47.55 -34.73
N GLY A 265 -2.31 47.09 -33.76
CA GLY A 265 -3.77 47.19 -33.76
C GLY A 265 -4.25 48.62 -33.68
N GLY A 266 -3.59 49.48 -32.89
CA GLY A 266 -3.85 50.91 -32.81
C GLY A 266 -3.66 51.60 -34.16
N HIS A 267 -2.56 51.27 -34.89
CA HIS A 267 -2.38 51.77 -36.26
C HIS A 267 -3.50 51.35 -37.22
N GLN A 268 -3.97 50.08 -37.14
CA GLN A 268 -5.08 49.57 -37.97
C GLN A 268 -6.43 50.25 -37.61
N VAL A 269 -6.65 50.51 -36.33
CA VAL A 269 -7.87 51.24 -35.87
C VAL A 269 -7.83 52.70 -36.37
N ILE A 270 -6.69 53.40 -36.23
CA ILE A 270 -6.52 54.80 -36.71
C ILE A 270 -6.70 54.87 -38.23
N ALA A 271 -6.17 53.86 -38.94
CA ALA A 271 -6.31 53.76 -40.40
C ALA A 271 -7.76 53.36 -40.86
N GLY A 272 -8.68 53.10 -39.96
CA GLY A 272 -10.05 52.66 -40.25
C GLY A 272 -10.17 51.21 -40.80
N ALA A 273 -9.11 50.45 -40.77
CA ALA A 273 -9.09 49.06 -41.25
C ALA A 273 -9.59 48.04 -40.22
N MET A 274 -9.71 48.45 -38.98
CA MET A 274 -10.16 47.61 -37.85
C MET A 274 -11.03 48.45 -36.87
N THR A 275 -12.11 47.85 -36.31
CA THR A 275 -12.89 48.55 -35.29
C THR A 275 -12.23 48.47 -33.91
N PRO A 276 -12.45 49.42 -33.00
CA PRO A 276 -12.01 49.29 -31.61
C PRO A 276 -12.54 48.02 -30.95
N GLY A 277 -13.76 47.62 -31.22
CA GLY A 277 -14.34 46.38 -30.70
C GLY A 277 -13.65 45.11 -31.18
N ASP A 278 -13.17 45.06 -32.43
CA ASP A 278 -12.36 43.92 -32.92
C ASP A 278 -11.03 43.83 -32.18
N PHE A 279 -10.38 45.01 -32.01
CA PHE A 279 -9.10 45.07 -31.28
C PHE A 279 -9.23 44.58 -29.82
N PHE A 280 -10.23 45.12 -29.10
CA PHE A 280 -10.41 44.69 -27.70
C PHE A 280 -10.92 43.27 -27.55
N SER A 281 -11.76 42.76 -28.48
CA SER A 281 -12.17 41.34 -28.52
C SER A 281 -10.96 40.42 -28.75
N PHE A 282 -10.06 40.77 -29.68
CA PHE A 282 -8.80 40.07 -29.90
C PHE A 282 -7.92 40.05 -28.64
N THR A 283 -7.71 41.22 -28.03
CA THR A 283 -6.88 41.37 -26.83
C THR A 283 -7.45 40.57 -25.65
N ALA A 284 -8.78 40.59 -25.46
CA ALA A 284 -9.46 39.77 -24.46
C ALA A 284 -9.27 38.28 -24.72
N ALA A 285 -9.44 37.81 -25.97
CA ALA A 285 -9.19 36.41 -26.34
C ALA A 285 -7.74 36.00 -26.10
N LEU A 286 -6.77 36.86 -26.42
CA LEU A 286 -5.35 36.63 -26.16
C LEU A 286 -5.06 36.52 -24.64
N ALA A 287 -5.61 37.40 -23.82
CA ALA A 287 -5.46 37.36 -22.36
C ALA A 287 -6.08 36.09 -21.77
N LEU A 288 -7.28 35.72 -22.23
CA LEU A 288 -7.98 34.51 -21.78
C LEU A 288 -7.27 33.21 -22.20
N LEU A 289 -6.50 33.22 -23.30
CA LEU A 289 -5.77 32.07 -23.82
C LEU A 289 -4.64 31.60 -22.89
N TYR A 290 -4.12 32.51 -22.07
CA TYR A 290 -3.04 32.17 -21.12
C TYR A 290 -3.45 31.06 -20.13
N GLY A 291 -4.69 31.14 -19.59
CA GLY A 291 -5.21 30.16 -18.62
C GLY A 291 -5.19 28.72 -19.15
N PRO A 292 -5.84 28.42 -20.28
CA PRO A 292 -5.83 27.10 -20.92
C PRO A 292 -4.42 26.56 -21.18
N VAL A 293 -3.52 27.36 -21.74
CA VAL A 293 -2.15 26.93 -22.06
C VAL A 293 -1.37 26.55 -20.79
N ARG A 294 -1.44 27.39 -19.75
CA ARG A 294 -0.82 27.11 -18.44
C ARG A 294 -1.37 25.82 -17.81
N ASN A 295 -2.69 25.66 -17.81
CA ASN A 295 -3.34 24.50 -17.21
C ASN A 295 -3.08 23.21 -17.99
N LEU A 296 -2.94 23.29 -19.32
CA LEU A 296 -2.55 22.13 -20.13
C LEU A 296 -1.14 21.64 -19.76
N SER A 297 -0.19 22.57 -19.60
CA SER A 297 1.18 22.23 -19.13
C SER A 297 1.18 21.59 -17.75
N ARG A 298 0.40 22.14 -16.80
CA ARG A 298 0.26 21.56 -15.45
C ARG A 298 -0.35 20.16 -15.48
N THR A 299 -1.36 19.96 -16.31
CA THR A 299 -2.00 18.64 -16.47
C THR A 299 -1.02 17.62 -17.04
N MET A 300 -0.19 17.98 -18.01
CA MET A 300 0.84 17.10 -18.56
C MET A 300 1.89 16.71 -17.52
N ASN A 301 2.33 17.63 -16.68
CA ASN A 301 3.23 17.34 -15.56
C ASN A 301 2.60 16.36 -14.56
N THR A 302 1.31 16.54 -14.22
CA THR A 302 0.59 15.62 -13.34
C THR A 302 0.51 14.21 -13.93
N ILE A 303 0.26 14.08 -15.22
CA ILE A 303 0.26 12.79 -15.94
C ILE A 303 1.63 12.12 -15.84
N GLN A 304 2.71 12.86 -16.10
CA GLN A 304 4.07 12.32 -16.04
C GLN A 304 4.46 11.85 -14.62
N GLN A 305 4.15 12.64 -13.59
CA GLN A 305 4.44 12.27 -12.20
C GLN A 305 3.67 11.03 -11.74
N SER A 306 2.48 10.79 -12.29
CA SER A 306 1.67 9.65 -11.91
C SER A 306 2.03 8.36 -12.65
N THR A 307 2.84 8.42 -13.69
CA THR A 307 3.25 7.24 -14.47
C THR A 307 3.95 6.20 -13.60
N SER A 308 4.90 6.62 -12.77
CA SER A 308 5.62 5.73 -11.85
C SER A 308 4.70 5.08 -10.80
N SER A 309 3.67 5.81 -10.34
CA SER A 309 2.68 5.26 -9.40
C SER A 309 1.81 4.18 -10.07
N VAL A 310 1.46 4.37 -11.34
CA VAL A 310 0.75 3.34 -12.12
C VAL A 310 1.60 2.08 -12.25
N GLU A 311 2.86 2.22 -12.65
CA GLU A 311 3.78 1.10 -12.82
C GLU A 311 3.90 0.29 -11.52
N ARG A 312 4.13 0.93 -10.37
CA ARG A 312 4.23 0.26 -9.07
C ARG A 312 2.96 -0.48 -8.64
N VAL A 313 1.78 0.11 -8.90
CA VAL A 313 0.51 -0.55 -8.56
C VAL A 313 0.25 -1.77 -9.46
N PHE A 314 0.51 -1.62 -10.76
CA PHE A 314 0.32 -2.73 -11.70
C PHE A 314 1.41 -3.79 -11.60
N GLU A 315 2.62 -3.46 -11.16
CA GLU A 315 3.66 -4.44 -10.82
C GLU A 315 3.13 -5.49 -9.82
N ILE A 316 2.44 -5.04 -8.75
CA ILE A 316 1.81 -5.98 -7.81
C ILE A 316 0.66 -6.74 -8.48
N LEU A 317 -0.25 -6.04 -9.18
CA LEU A 317 -1.44 -6.66 -9.78
C LEU A 317 -1.11 -7.66 -10.90
N ASP A 318 -0.01 -7.45 -11.61
CA ASP A 318 0.45 -8.31 -12.69
C ASP A 318 1.29 -9.50 -12.17
N THR A 319 1.77 -9.45 -10.92
CA THR A 319 2.50 -10.54 -10.29
C THR A 319 1.53 -11.64 -9.88
N PRO A 320 1.54 -12.82 -10.50
CA PRO A 320 0.62 -13.89 -10.11
C PRO A 320 0.99 -14.42 -8.72
N PRO A 321 0.00 -14.81 -7.89
CA PRO A 321 0.27 -15.51 -6.64
C PRO A 321 1.05 -16.79 -6.92
N ALA A 322 2.26 -16.92 -6.36
CA ALA A 322 3.12 -18.09 -6.59
C ALA A 322 2.49 -19.37 -6.01
N ILE A 323 1.63 -19.24 -4.99
CA ILE A 323 0.90 -20.34 -4.38
C ILE A 323 -0.58 -20.09 -4.61
N ALA A 324 -1.18 -20.87 -5.52
CA ALA A 324 -2.61 -20.83 -5.83
C ALA A 324 -3.15 -22.27 -5.89
N ASP A 325 -4.46 -22.40 -5.76
CA ASP A 325 -5.11 -23.69 -5.96
C ASP A 325 -4.97 -24.10 -7.42
N ARG A 326 -4.54 -25.35 -7.64
CA ARG A 326 -4.43 -25.92 -8.99
C ARG A 326 -5.83 -26.12 -9.60
N PRO A 327 -5.97 -26.00 -10.91
CA PRO A 327 -7.23 -26.38 -11.57
C PRO A 327 -7.62 -27.82 -11.20
N GLY A 328 -8.82 -28.00 -10.64
CA GLY A 328 -9.29 -29.32 -10.18
C GLY A 328 -8.81 -29.72 -8.78
N ALA A 329 -8.22 -28.82 -8.00
CA ALA A 329 -7.85 -29.07 -6.61
C ALA A 329 -9.04 -29.56 -5.78
N ARG A 330 -8.82 -30.64 -5.02
CA ARG A 330 -9.86 -31.28 -4.20
C ARG A 330 -10.04 -30.58 -2.87
N ALA A 331 -11.27 -30.49 -2.38
CA ALA A 331 -11.49 -30.12 -0.98
C ALA A 331 -11.32 -31.34 -0.08
N LEU A 332 -10.49 -31.23 0.96
CA LEU A 332 -10.36 -32.25 2.00
C LEU A 332 -11.57 -32.16 2.93
N SER A 333 -12.17 -33.30 3.23
CA SER A 333 -13.30 -33.42 4.17
C SER A 333 -12.87 -33.68 5.63
N GLY A 334 -11.61 -34.05 5.85
CA GLY A 334 -11.06 -34.37 7.16
C GLY A 334 -9.62 -34.88 7.07
N PHE A 335 -9.10 -35.29 8.23
CA PHE A 335 -7.80 -35.93 8.39
C PHE A 335 -7.99 -37.26 9.11
N THR A 336 -7.63 -38.38 8.47
CA THR A 336 -8.00 -39.71 8.94
C THR A 336 -6.82 -40.64 9.22
N SER A 337 -5.68 -40.47 8.54
CA SER A 337 -4.59 -41.46 8.55
C SER A 337 -3.25 -40.85 8.96
N ALA A 338 -2.60 -40.13 8.06
CA ALA A 338 -1.24 -39.67 8.30
C ALA A 338 -0.88 -38.41 7.49
N LEU A 339 0.09 -37.66 8.02
CA LEU A 339 0.85 -36.63 7.32
C LEU A 339 2.22 -37.20 6.94
N THR A 340 2.58 -37.17 5.66
CA THR A 340 3.84 -37.72 5.17
C THR A 340 4.67 -36.68 4.45
N PHE A 341 5.96 -36.66 4.75
CA PHE A 341 6.98 -35.97 4.00
C PHE A 341 7.76 -36.97 3.21
N GLU A 342 7.84 -36.84 1.88
CA GLU A 342 8.50 -37.77 0.97
C GLU A 342 9.58 -37.03 0.21
N ASP A 343 10.85 -37.27 0.58
CA ASP A 343 12.07 -36.69 0.00
C ASP A 343 11.98 -35.16 -0.19
N VAL A 344 11.43 -34.48 0.82
CA VAL A 344 11.13 -33.02 0.76
C VAL A 344 12.43 -32.23 0.83
N SER A 345 12.66 -31.44 -0.22
CA SER A 345 13.72 -30.43 -0.25
C SER A 345 13.11 -29.07 -0.49
N PHE A 346 13.64 -28.06 0.19
CA PHE A 346 13.14 -26.68 0.11
C PHE A 346 14.25 -25.67 0.12
N ARG A 347 14.07 -24.60 -0.69
CA ARG A 347 14.92 -23.42 -0.76
C ARG A 347 14.07 -22.16 -0.83
N TYR A 348 14.41 -21.16 -0.03
CA TYR A 348 13.78 -19.84 -0.15
C TYR A 348 14.15 -19.17 -1.49
N PRO A 349 13.25 -18.39 -2.12
CA PRO A 349 13.46 -17.83 -3.47
C PRO A 349 14.76 -17.04 -3.64
N ARG A 350 15.26 -16.42 -2.57
CA ARG A 350 16.50 -15.59 -2.58
C ARG A 350 17.73 -16.28 -2.02
N SER A 351 17.59 -17.48 -1.49
CA SER A 351 18.72 -18.24 -0.97
C SER A 351 19.37 -19.06 -2.08
N PRO A 352 20.69 -19.08 -2.20
CA PRO A 352 21.37 -20.01 -3.12
C PRO A 352 21.28 -21.44 -2.64
N ASP A 353 21.20 -21.67 -1.32
CA ASP A 353 21.31 -22.97 -0.70
C ASP A 353 19.95 -23.56 -0.31
N LEU A 354 19.88 -24.89 -0.29
CA LEU A 354 18.73 -25.64 0.23
C LEU A 354 18.68 -25.50 1.75
N THR A 355 17.55 -25.02 2.27
CA THR A 355 17.27 -24.96 3.71
C THR A 355 16.86 -26.31 4.26
N LEU A 356 16.15 -27.13 3.46
CA LEU A 356 15.79 -28.51 3.79
C LEU A 356 16.26 -29.43 2.66
N ARG A 357 16.74 -30.62 3.02
CA ARG A 357 17.34 -31.58 2.10
C ARG A 357 16.82 -33.00 2.39
N ASP A 358 16.13 -33.59 1.46
CA ASP A 358 15.71 -35.00 1.46
C ASP A 358 15.01 -35.41 2.78
N ILE A 359 14.07 -34.58 3.24
CA ILE A 359 13.30 -34.84 4.45
C ILE A 359 12.24 -35.89 4.17
N SER A 360 12.34 -37.04 4.85
CA SER A 360 11.34 -38.11 4.81
C SER A 360 10.88 -38.41 6.23
N LEU A 361 9.58 -38.22 6.50
CA LEU A 361 8.96 -38.41 7.82
C LEU A 361 7.49 -38.82 7.64
N HIS A 362 7.06 -39.82 8.39
CA HIS A 362 5.68 -40.25 8.45
C HIS A 362 5.12 -39.98 9.84
N VAL A 363 4.07 -39.14 9.94
CA VAL A 363 3.40 -38.76 11.19
C VAL A 363 1.98 -39.35 11.18
N ARG A 364 1.68 -40.19 12.13
CA ARG A 364 0.35 -40.84 12.23
C ARG A 364 -0.68 -39.89 12.85
N ARG A 365 -1.94 -40.13 12.55
CA ARG A 365 -3.01 -39.38 13.22
C ARG A 365 -2.94 -39.60 14.75
N GLY A 366 -3.07 -38.51 15.50
CA GLY A 366 -3.01 -38.51 16.97
C GLY A 366 -1.58 -38.56 17.54
N GLU A 367 -0.55 -38.58 16.72
CA GLU A 367 0.84 -38.63 17.15
C GLU A 367 1.39 -37.23 17.45
N VAL A 368 2.14 -37.11 18.52
CA VAL A 368 2.87 -35.89 18.89
C VAL A 368 4.34 -36.03 18.46
N VAL A 369 4.78 -35.23 17.50
CA VAL A 369 6.16 -35.22 16.99
C VAL A 369 6.85 -33.92 17.38
N ALA A 370 7.93 -34.03 18.15
CA ALA A 370 8.76 -32.89 18.53
C ALA A 370 9.96 -32.73 17.60
N PHE A 371 10.11 -31.55 17.02
CA PHE A 371 11.28 -31.18 16.22
C PHE A 371 12.30 -30.47 17.11
N VAL A 372 13.51 -31.03 17.19
CA VAL A 372 14.64 -30.47 17.95
C VAL A 372 15.84 -30.25 17.04
N GLY A 373 16.71 -29.30 17.39
CA GLY A 373 17.91 -28.98 16.62
C GLY A 373 18.41 -27.56 16.92
N MET A 374 19.58 -27.22 16.45
CA MET A 374 20.17 -25.89 16.60
C MET A 374 19.29 -24.80 15.95
N SER A 375 19.48 -23.54 16.36
CA SER A 375 18.87 -22.41 15.67
C SER A 375 19.34 -22.39 14.21
N GLY A 376 18.42 -22.12 13.26
CA GLY A 376 18.72 -22.13 11.83
C GLY A 376 18.78 -23.52 11.18
N ALA A 377 18.56 -24.63 11.89
CA ALA A 377 18.57 -25.98 11.33
C ALA A 377 17.43 -26.28 10.35
N GLY A 378 16.42 -25.41 10.22
CA GLY A 378 15.30 -25.57 9.30
C GLY A 378 13.98 -26.03 9.94
N LYS A 379 13.87 -26.08 11.27
CA LYS A 379 12.67 -26.55 11.99
C LYS A 379 11.41 -25.77 11.63
N SER A 380 11.43 -24.45 11.78
CA SER A 380 10.28 -23.60 11.46
C SER A 380 9.92 -23.67 9.97
N THR A 381 10.94 -23.71 9.10
CA THR A 381 10.73 -23.91 7.66
C THR A 381 9.98 -25.21 7.37
N LEU A 382 10.36 -26.31 8.04
CA LEU A 382 9.72 -27.61 7.82
C LEU A 382 8.24 -27.62 8.18
N ILE A 383 7.87 -27.03 9.32
CA ILE A 383 6.47 -26.97 9.74
C ILE A 383 5.64 -25.95 8.93
N ASP A 384 6.25 -24.87 8.42
CA ASP A 384 5.60 -23.88 7.56
C ASP A 384 5.20 -24.42 6.18
N LEU A 385 5.83 -25.53 5.74
CA LEU A 385 5.45 -26.22 4.51
C LEU A 385 4.10 -26.97 4.65
N VAL A 386 3.72 -27.37 5.87
CA VAL A 386 2.48 -28.18 6.10
C VAL A 386 1.21 -27.40 5.79
N PRO A 387 1.01 -26.12 6.25
CA PRO A 387 -0.12 -25.30 5.87
C PRO A 387 0.03 -24.69 4.47
N ARG A 388 1.04 -25.12 3.73
CA ARG A 388 1.38 -24.65 2.38
C ARG A 388 1.56 -23.11 2.38
N PHE A 389 2.40 -22.61 3.30
CA PHE A 389 2.88 -21.23 3.24
C PHE A 389 3.95 -21.05 2.17
N HIS A 390 4.63 -22.17 1.85
CA HIS A 390 5.58 -22.31 0.75
C HIS A 390 5.34 -23.64 0.06
N ASP A 391 5.61 -23.74 -1.24
CA ASP A 391 5.64 -25.00 -1.98
C ASP A 391 7.05 -25.61 -1.93
N VAL A 392 7.15 -26.93 -1.82
CA VAL A 392 8.42 -27.65 -1.81
C VAL A 392 9.18 -27.48 -3.12
N THR A 393 10.51 -27.45 -3.07
CA THR A 393 11.37 -27.40 -4.27
C THR A 393 11.46 -28.77 -4.96
N ALA A 394 11.54 -29.84 -4.16
CA ALA A 394 11.52 -31.21 -4.62
C ALA A 394 10.80 -32.10 -3.60
N GLY A 395 10.35 -33.28 -4.00
CA GLY A 395 9.55 -34.15 -3.17
C GLY A 395 8.09 -33.71 -3.04
N ARG A 396 7.39 -34.27 -2.04
CA ARG A 396 6.00 -33.90 -1.73
C ARG A 396 5.67 -34.02 -0.25
N ILE A 397 4.68 -33.23 0.17
CA ILE A 397 4.01 -33.39 1.46
C ILE A 397 2.60 -33.87 1.16
N ALA A 398 2.21 -34.99 1.79
CA ALA A 398 0.90 -35.57 1.57
C ALA A 398 0.10 -35.67 2.87
N LEU A 399 -1.18 -35.36 2.80
CA LEU A 399 -2.17 -35.52 3.87
C LEU A 399 -3.14 -36.63 3.44
N ASP A 400 -3.18 -37.73 4.19
CA ASP A 400 -3.95 -38.94 3.84
C ASP A 400 -3.67 -39.45 2.38
N GLY A 401 -2.40 -39.36 1.95
CA GLY A 401 -1.96 -39.76 0.61
C GLY A 401 -2.18 -38.70 -0.50
N HIS A 402 -2.86 -37.58 -0.20
CA HIS A 402 -3.07 -36.50 -1.15
C HIS A 402 -1.98 -35.44 -1.02
N ASP A 403 -1.30 -35.09 -2.10
CA ASP A 403 -0.33 -34.01 -2.11
C ASP A 403 -1.02 -32.68 -1.73
N VAL A 404 -0.43 -31.92 -0.79
CA VAL A 404 -0.96 -30.62 -0.35
C VAL A 404 -1.09 -29.60 -1.48
N ARG A 405 -0.40 -29.81 -2.61
CA ARG A 405 -0.50 -28.96 -3.81
C ARG A 405 -1.74 -29.25 -4.66
N ASP A 406 -2.34 -30.45 -4.51
CA ASP A 406 -3.51 -30.90 -5.27
C ASP A 406 -4.83 -30.74 -4.50
N VAL A 407 -4.76 -30.16 -3.30
CA VAL A 407 -5.94 -29.83 -2.47
C VAL A 407 -6.13 -28.32 -2.37
N THR A 408 -7.37 -27.88 -2.09
CA THR A 408 -7.64 -26.44 -1.91
C THR A 408 -7.00 -25.95 -0.61
N GLN A 409 -6.34 -24.79 -0.66
CA GLN A 409 -5.71 -24.18 0.51
C GLN A 409 -6.71 -23.95 1.66
N ALA A 410 -7.95 -23.58 1.32
CA ALA A 410 -9.01 -23.37 2.31
C ALA A 410 -9.31 -24.66 3.10
N SER A 411 -9.46 -25.81 2.42
CA SER A 411 -9.73 -27.09 3.09
C SER A 411 -8.52 -27.59 3.88
N LEU A 412 -7.31 -27.46 3.34
CA LEU A 412 -6.07 -27.81 4.05
C LEU A 412 -5.93 -27.00 5.34
N ARG A 413 -6.03 -25.68 5.24
CA ARG A 413 -5.86 -24.77 6.38
C ARG A 413 -7.00 -24.86 7.39
N ALA A 414 -8.19 -25.31 6.98
CA ALA A 414 -9.28 -25.61 7.91
C ALA A 414 -8.91 -26.74 8.89
N LEU A 415 -8.10 -27.73 8.45
CA LEU A 415 -7.66 -28.85 9.27
C LEU A 415 -6.46 -28.56 10.17
N ILE A 416 -5.85 -27.37 10.08
CA ILE A 416 -4.60 -27.00 10.77
C ILE A 416 -4.82 -25.76 11.62
N ALA A 417 -4.37 -25.77 12.88
CA ALA A 417 -4.14 -24.53 13.64
C ALA A 417 -2.65 -24.37 13.90
N VAL A 418 -2.22 -23.11 13.94
CA VAL A 418 -0.83 -22.71 14.24
C VAL A 418 -0.83 -21.82 15.45
N VAL A 419 -0.04 -22.16 16.46
CA VAL A 419 0.28 -21.30 17.61
C VAL A 419 1.74 -20.91 17.46
N THR A 420 1.97 -19.65 17.12
CA THR A 420 3.31 -19.11 16.82
C THR A 420 4.01 -18.64 18.08
N GLN A 421 5.36 -18.57 18.01
CA GLN A 421 6.23 -18.05 19.05
C GLN A 421 5.84 -16.61 19.42
N GLU A 422 5.80 -15.71 18.45
CA GLU A 422 5.27 -14.36 18.63
C GLU A 422 3.77 -14.35 18.40
N THR A 423 3.01 -14.17 19.46
CA THR A 423 1.56 -14.10 19.38
C THR A 423 1.12 -12.76 18.81
N PHE A 424 0.49 -12.78 17.64
CA PHE A 424 -0.12 -11.60 17.03
C PHE A 424 -1.60 -11.50 17.42
N LEU A 425 -1.99 -10.34 17.97
CA LEU A 425 -3.39 -9.98 18.23
C LEU A 425 -3.77 -8.75 17.39
N PHE A 426 -4.97 -8.79 16.84
CA PHE A 426 -5.55 -7.64 16.15
C PHE A 426 -5.96 -6.56 17.17
N GLY A 427 -5.86 -5.29 16.81
CA GLY A 427 -6.24 -4.16 17.65
C GLY A 427 -7.75 -4.01 17.84
N ASP A 428 -8.42 -5.10 18.21
CA ASP A 428 -9.86 -5.24 18.41
C ASP A 428 -10.12 -5.83 19.80
N SER A 429 -11.35 -6.22 20.09
CA SER A 429 -11.77 -6.83 21.35
C SER A 429 -11.13 -8.22 21.58
N ILE A 430 -11.08 -8.64 22.84
CA ILE A 430 -10.68 -10.02 23.20
C ILE A 430 -11.59 -11.02 22.51
N HIS A 431 -12.91 -10.77 22.51
CA HIS A 431 -13.89 -11.60 21.80
C HIS A 431 -13.52 -11.79 20.33
N TYR A 432 -13.29 -10.70 19.61
CA TYR A 432 -12.89 -10.73 18.18
C TYR A 432 -11.63 -11.57 17.96
N ASN A 433 -10.64 -11.39 18.82
CA ASN A 433 -9.37 -12.12 18.70
C ASN A 433 -9.52 -13.64 18.89
N ILE A 434 -10.39 -14.10 19.80
CA ILE A 434 -10.69 -15.53 19.98
C ILE A 434 -11.56 -16.02 18.82
N ALA A 435 -12.65 -15.29 18.50
CA ALA A 435 -13.59 -15.63 17.43
C ALA A 435 -12.96 -15.69 16.03
N TYR A 436 -11.76 -15.09 15.86
CA TYR A 436 -10.97 -15.20 14.63
C TYR A 436 -10.63 -16.65 14.24
N GLY A 437 -10.55 -17.56 15.23
CA GLY A 437 -10.36 -19.00 14.98
C GLY A 437 -11.51 -19.65 14.22
N ARG A 438 -12.75 -19.20 14.46
CA ARG A 438 -13.96 -19.67 13.78
C ARG A 438 -14.96 -18.51 13.69
N PRO A 439 -15.00 -17.79 12.56
CA PRO A 439 -15.95 -16.70 12.32
C PRO A 439 -17.40 -17.19 12.47
N GLY A 440 -18.22 -16.41 13.18
CA GLY A 440 -19.61 -16.74 13.45
C GLY A 440 -19.83 -17.61 14.70
N ALA A 441 -18.78 -17.89 15.50
CA ALA A 441 -18.91 -18.55 16.79
C ALA A 441 -19.75 -17.71 17.76
N THR A 442 -20.58 -18.38 18.58
CA THR A 442 -21.38 -17.73 19.60
C THR A 442 -20.53 -17.26 20.77
N ALA A 443 -21.06 -16.32 21.58
CA ALA A 443 -20.37 -15.85 22.79
C ALA A 443 -20.04 -17.00 23.76
N ASP A 444 -20.95 -17.98 23.90
CA ASP A 444 -20.77 -19.15 24.76
C ASP A 444 -19.65 -20.07 24.25
N GLU A 445 -19.50 -20.22 22.93
CA GLU A 445 -18.40 -21.00 22.33
C GLU A 445 -17.07 -20.32 22.57
N VAL A 446 -17.01 -18.98 22.40
CA VAL A 446 -15.82 -18.18 22.69
C VAL A 446 -15.46 -18.29 24.19
N ALA A 447 -16.42 -18.20 25.09
CA ALA A 447 -16.19 -18.35 26.54
C ALA A 447 -15.71 -19.77 26.90
N ARG A 448 -16.25 -20.81 26.28
CA ARG A 448 -15.76 -22.19 26.49
C ARG A 448 -14.30 -22.33 26.05
N ALA A 449 -13.95 -21.79 24.86
CA ALA A 449 -12.58 -21.83 24.37
C ALA A 449 -11.61 -21.03 25.28
N ALA A 450 -12.06 -19.91 25.82
CA ALA A 450 -11.29 -19.12 26.78
C ALA A 450 -11.05 -19.89 28.09
N ARG A 451 -12.05 -20.60 28.61
CA ARG A 451 -11.89 -21.48 29.79
C ARG A 451 -10.88 -22.58 29.55
N GLN A 452 -10.98 -23.27 28.41
CA GLN A 452 -10.07 -24.36 28.06
C GLN A 452 -8.60 -23.85 27.90
N ALA A 453 -8.44 -22.60 27.54
CA ALA A 453 -7.13 -21.95 27.44
C ALA A 453 -6.67 -21.27 28.74
N HIS A 454 -7.37 -21.47 29.85
CA HIS A 454 -7.14 -20.80 31.15
C HIS A 454 -7.06 -19.27 31.01
N ALA A 455 -7.87 -18.69 30.11
CA ALA A 455 -7.88 -17.26 29.82
C ALA A 455 -9.04 -16.51 30.46
N GLU A 456 -10.13 -17.20 30.84
CA GLU A 456 -11.37 -16.56 31.28
C GLU A 456 -11.18 -15.70 32.55
N GLU A 457 -10.37 -16.15 33.48
CA GLU A 457 -10.13 -15.43 34.75
C GLU A 457 -9.60 -14.01 34.50
N PHE A 458 -8.51 -13.89 33.73
CA PHE A 458 -7.96 -12.56 33.43
C PHE A 458 -8.86 -11.74 32.50
N ILE A 459 -9.65 -12.40 31.63
CA ILE A 459 -10.62 -11.71 30.76
C ILE A 459 -11.71 -11.05 31.60
N LEU A 460 -12.27 -11.77 32.57
CA LEU A 460 -13.29 -11.24 33.47
C LEU A 460 -12.75 -10.18 34.43
N ALA A 461 -11.44 -10.20 34.73
CA ALA A 461 -10.77 -9.16 35.50
C ALA A 461 -10.54 -7.87 34.71
N CYS A 462 -10.65 -7.90 33.37
CA CYS A 462 -10.58 -6.69 32.55
C CYS A 462 -11.84 -5.82 32.70
N PRO A 463 -11.74 -4.48 32.62
CA PRO A 463 -12.89 -3.57 32.84
C PRO A 463 -14.13 -3.86 31.99
N GLU A 464 -13.94 -4.30 30.75
CA GLU A 464 -15.03 -4.58 29.79
C GLU A 464 -15.11 -6.08 29.46
N GLY A 465 -14.44 -6.96 30.23
CA GLY A 465 -14.44 -8.40 29.99
C GLY A 465 -14.02 -8.75 28.56
N TYR A 466 -14.83 -9.55 27.87
CA TYR A 466 -14.60 -9.94 26.48
C TYR A 466 -14.64 -8.78 25.47
N ALA A 467 -15.27 -7.65 25.79
CA ALA A 467 -15.30 -6.46 24.94
C ALA A 467 -14.05 -5.60 25.06
N THR A 468 -13.16 -5.89 26.01
CA THR A 468 -11.92 -5.13 26.23
C THR A 468 -11.06 -5.10 24.97
N LEU A 469 -10.67 -3.88 24.54
CA LEU A 469 -9.78 -3.66 23.41
C LEU A 469 -8.34 -3.95 23.81
N VAL A 470 -7.68 -4.85 23.10
CA VAL A 470 -6.31 -5.29 23.40
C VAL A 470 -5.21 -4.29 22.97
N GLY A 471 -5.58 -3.28 22.17
CA GLY A 471 -4.64 -2.33 21.58
C GLY A 471 -3.84 -2.91 20.42
N GLU A 472 -2.99 -2.09 19.81
CA GLU A 472 -2.16 -2.52 18.68
C GLU A 472 -1.21 -3.66 19.11
N ARG A 473 -1.25 -4.79 18.39
CA ARG A 473 -0.50 -6.02 18.69
C ARG A 473 -0.69 -6.56 20.12
N GLY A 474 -1.78 -6.17 20.81
CA GLY A 474 -2.03 -6.64 22.17
C GLY A 474 -1.13 -6.02 23.24
N VAL A 475 -0.65 -4.79 23.02
CA VAL A 475 0.29 -4.09 23.91
C VAL A 475 -0.22 -3.92 25.36
N ARG A 476 -1.54 -4.00 25.57
CA ARG A 476 -2.17 -3.88 26.89
C ARG A 476 -2.17 -5.17 27.69
N LEU A 477 -1.73 -6.29 27.10
CA LEU A 477 -1.74 -7.61 27.71
C LEU A 477 -0.32 -8.09 27.99
N SER A 478 -0.15 -8.90 29.05
CA SER A 478 1.11 -9.60 29.30
C SER A 478 1.42 -10.63 28.20
N GLY A 479 2.67 -11.09 28.11
CA GLY A 479 3.06 -12.15 27.17
C GLY A 479 2.22 -13.41 27.30
N GLY A 480 2.04 -13.89 28.54
CA GLY A 480 1.24 -15.07 28.85
C GLY A 480 -0.26 -14.90 28.55
N GLN A 481 -0.82 -13.71 28.79
CA GLN A 481 -2.21 -13.39 28.42
C GLN A 481 -2.39 -13.43 26.91
N ARG A 482 -1.48 -12.82 26.13
CA ARG A 482 -1.53 -12.89 24.66
C ARG A 482 -1.49 -14.33 24.17
N GLN A 483 -0.60 -15.15 24.72
CA GLN A 483 -0.44 -16.53 24.30
C GLN A 483 -1.66 -17.39 24.65
N ARG A 484 -2.26 -17.22 25.84
CA ARG A 484 -3.53 -17.89 26.20
C ARG A 484 -4.68 -17.51 25.26
N LEU A 485 -4.75 -16.27 24.77
CA LEU A 485 -5.74 -15.90 23.73
C LEU A 485 -5.46 -16.59 22.38
N ALA A 486 -4.20 -16.77 21.98
CA ALA A 486 -3.88 -17.54 20.77
C ALA A 486 -4.22 -19.02 20.92
N ILE A 487 -4.00 -19.58 22.10
CA ILE A 487 -4.42 -20.95 22.45
C ILE A 487 -5.95 -21.07 22.42
N ALA A 488 -6.69 -20.10 22.99
CA ALA A 488 -8.16 -20.05 22.94
C ALA A 488 -8.67 -20.00 21.48
N ARG A 489 -7.99 -19.25 20.60
CA ARG A 489 -8.25 -19.23 19.16
C ARG A 489 -8.09 -20.62 18.53
N ALA A 490 -7.09 -21.38 18.92
CA ALA A 490 -6.86 -22.74 18.45
C ALA A 490 -7.90 -23.73 18.99
N PHE A 491 -8.30 -23.61 20.26
CA PHE A 491 -9.39 -24.40 20.83
C PHE A 491 -10.72 -24.17 20.10
N LEU A 492 -11.06 -22.90 19.83
CA LEU A 492 -12.29 -22.55 19.12
C LEU A 492 -12.33 -23.11 17.70
N LYS A 493 -11.17 -23.15 17.03
CA LYS A 493 -11.04 -23.70 15.69
C LYS A 493 -11.19 -25.22 15.67
N ASP A 494 -10.75 -25.92 16.73
CA ASP A 494 -10.78 -27.37 16.96
C ASP A 494 -10.26 -28.20 15.76
N PRO A 495 -9.02 -27.99 15.31
CA PRO A 495 -8.48 -28.72 14.16
C PRO A 495 -7.89 -30.07 14.56
N PRO A 496 -7.87 -31.07 13.65
CA PRO A 496 -7.21 -32.35 13.89
C PRO A 496 -5.67 -32.28 13.88
N ILE A 497 -5.08 -31.25 13.26
CA ILE A 497 -3.63 -31.02 13.19
C ILE A 497 -3.28 -29.72 13.89
N LEU A 498 -2.31 -29.77 14.79
CA LEU A 498 -1.81 -28.63 15.54
C LEU A 498 -0.34 -28.42 15.26
N ILE A 499 0.03 -27.20 14.94
CA ILE A 499 1.42 -26.76 14.80
C ILE A 499 1.73 -25.82 15.92
N LEU A 500 2.75 -26.14 16.73
CA LEU A 500 3.21 -25.35 17.85
C LEU A 500 4.66 -24.90 17.62
N ASP A 501 4.86 -23.58 17.55
CA ASP A 501 6.20 -23.01 17.61
C ASP A 501 6.39 -22.46 19.02
N GLU A 502 7.11 -23.23 19.87
CA GLU A 502 7.16 -23.00 21.31
C GLU A 502 8.00 -21.80 21.68
N ALA A 503 7.37 -20.78 22.25
CA ALA A 503 8.04 -19.69 22.91
C ALA A 503 7.38 -19.30 24.21
N THR A 504 8.11 -19.57 25.26
CA THR A 504 7.75 -19.17 26.61
C THR A 504 8.94 -18.47 27.29
N SER A 505 9.90 -17.96 26.50
CA SER A 505 11.18 -17.44 26.99
C SER A 505 11.06 -16.15 27.84
N ASP A 506 9.95 -15.40 27.73
CA ASP A 506 9.77 -14.09 28.36
C ASP A 506 8.57 -14.06 29.33
N LEU A 507 8.15 -15.21 29.89
CA LEU A 507 7.00 -15.31 30.77
C LEU A 507 7.46 -15.44 32.23
N ASP A 508 6.68 -14.84 33.15
CA ASP A 508 6.77 -15.14 34.57
C ASP A 508 6.33 -16.59 34.86
N ALA A 509 6.80 -17.18 35.95
CA ALA A 509 6.62 -18.60 36.24
C ALA A 509 5.13 -19.02 36.32
N GLU A 510 4.25 -18.17 36.83
CA GLU A 510 2.82 -18.45 36.93
C GLU A 510 2.15 -18.45 35.54
N SER A 511 2.39 -17.41 34.73
CA SER A 511 1.91 -17.33 33.36
C SER A 511 2.42 -18.48 32.51
N GLU A 512 3.67 -18.88 32.70
CA GLU A 512 4.30 -20.00 32.04
C GLU A 512 3.58 -21.30 32.35
N PHE A 513 3.32 -21.58 33.65
CA PHE A 513 2.62 -22.78 34.10
C PHE A 513 1.22 -22.87 33.45
N MET A 514 0.45 -21.78 33.46
CA MET A 514 -0.89 -21.73 32.87
C MET A 514 -0.86 -21.94 31.35
N VAL A 515 0.12 -21.37 30.65
CA VAL A 515 0.31 -21.57 29.21
C VAL A 515 0.65 -23.02 28.89
N GLN A 516 1.55 -23.64 29.66
CA GLN A 516 1.93 -25.05 29.48
C GLN A 516 0.75 -25.99 29.73
N GLN A 517 -0.06 -25.72 30.74
CA GLN A 517 -1.27 -26.51 31.02
C GLN A 517 -2.26 -26.39 29.85
N ALA A 518 -2.52 -25.16 29.37
CA ALA A 518 -3.39 -24.90 28.22
C ALA A 518 -2.88 -25.61 26.94
N LEU A 519 -1.56 -25.60 26.68
CA LEU A 519 -0.97 -26.31 25.54
C LEU A 519 -1.11 -27.82 25.68
N THR A 520 -0.88 -28.38 26.89
CA THR A 520 -1.04 -29.81 27.14
C THR A 520 -2.49 -30.25 26.89
N ASP A 521 -3.46 -29.48 27.36
CA ASP A 521 -4.89 -29.76 27.12
C ASP A 521 -5.25 -29.61 25.63
N LEU A 522 -4.66 -28.62 24.94
CA LEU A 522 -4.88 -28.42 23.51
C LEU A 522 -4.31 -29.57 22.66
N MET A 523 -3.19 -30.17 23.06
CA MET A 523 -2.56 -31.27 22.32
C MET A 523 -3.35 -32.59 22.40
N ARG A 524 -4.17 -32.80 23.44
CA ARG A 524 -4.88 -34.07 23.65
C ARG A 524 -5.76 -34.46 22.46
N GLY A 525 -5.55 -35.67 21.95
CA GLY A 525 -6.36 -36.26 20.87
C GLY A 525 -6.11 -35.67 19.49
N ARG A 526 -5.10 -34.82 19.32
CA ARG A 526 -4.72 -34.21 18.05
C ARG A 526 -3.38 -34.71 17.57
N THR A 527 -3.15 -34.58 16.26
CA THR A 527 -1.81 -34.74 15.68
C THR A 527 -1.05 -33.45 15.85
N VAL A 528 0.11 -33.52 16.49
CA VAL A 528 0.85 -32.33 16.88
C VAL A 528 2.24 -32.35 16.29
N LEU A 529 2.61 -31.24 15.63
CA LEU A 529 3.96 -30.92 15.23
C LEU A 529 4.45 -29.78 16.12
N VAL A 530 5.43 -30.05 16.98
CA VAL A 530 5.92 -29.02 17.89
C VAL A 530 7.42 -28.76 17.72
N ILE A 531 7.80 -27.50 17.55
CA ILE A 531 9.20 -27.08 17.69
C ILE A 531 9.47 -26.95 19.18
N ALA A 532 10.20 -27.88 19.74
CA ALA A 532 10.43 -27.95 21.16
C ALA A 532 11.74 -27.25 21.55
N HIS A 533 11.63 -26.20 22.33
CA HIS A 533 12.72 -25.55 23.02
C HIS A 533 12.82 -25.95 24.51
N ARG A 534 11.83 -26.70 25.01
CA ARG A 534 11.76 -27.14 26.41
C ARG A 534 11.85 -28.64 26.55
N LEU A 535 12.60 -29.06 27.54
CA LEU A 535 12.84 -30.46 27.85
C LEU A 535 11.55 -31.23 28.14
N ALA A 536 10.59 -30.60 28.85
CA ALA A 536 9.33 -31.21 29.21
C ALA A 536 8.48 -31.60 27.97
N THR A 537 8.41 -30.70 26.98
CA THR A 537 7.71 -30.97 25.72
C THR A 537 8.39 -32.08 24.92
N VAL A 538 9.73 -32.09 24.90
CA VAL A 538 10.51 -33.12 24.22
C VAL A 538 10.30 -34.50 24.85
N ARG A 539 10.29 -34.58 26.17
CA ARG A 539 10.10 -35.87 26.90
C ARG A 539 8.73 -36.47 26.73
N ASN A 540 7.70 -35.62 26.62
CA ASN A 540 6.32 -36.06 26.50
C ASN A 540 5.87 -36.34 25.05
N ALA A 541 6.73 -36.10 24.06
CA ALA A 541 6.44 -36.40 22.67
C ALA A 541 6.51 -37.91 22.38
N ASP A 542 5.59 -38.41 21.52
CA ASP A 542 5.62 -39.80 21.09
C ASP A 542 6.88 -40.12 20.30
N ARG A 543 7.32 -39.17 19.47
CA ARG A 543 8.58 -39.23 18.73
C ARG A 543 9.26 -37.85 18.66
N ILE A 544 10.58 -37.91 18.61
CA ILE A 544 11.45 -36.76 18.41
C ILE A 544 12.11 -36.90 17.05
N ALA A 545 12.04 -35.88 16.22
CA ALA A 545 12.76 -35.75 14.96
C ALA A 545 13.89 -34.70 15.14
N VAL A 546 15.12 -35.14 15.07
CA VAL A 546 16.30 -34.27 15.21
C VAL A 546 16.66 -33.69 13.86
N VAL A 547 16.53 -32.37 13.73
CA VAL A 547 16.89 -31.64 12.50
C VAL A 547 18.30 -31.09 12.64
N HIS A 548 19.18 -31.48 11.74
CA HIS A 548 20.56 -31.03 11.66
C HIS A 548 20.94 -30.72 10.22
N GLU A 549 21.44 -29.51 9.98
CA GLU A 549 21.85 -29.02 8.64
C GLU A 549 20.80 -29.27 7.54
N GLY A 550 19.52 -29.03 7.86
CA GLY A 550 18.41 -29.19 6.93
C GLY A 550 17.98 -30.64 6.66
N ARG A 551 18.49 -31.62 7.41
CA ARG A 551 18.12 -33.04 7.29
C ARG A 551 17.55 -33.58 8.60
N ILE A 552 16.75 -34.64 8.55
CA ILE A 552 16.41 -35.39 9.75
C ILE A 552 17.58 -36.38 10.01
N ALA A 553 18.36 -36.07 11.06
CA ALA A 553 19.51 -36.90 11.43
C ALA A 553 19.11 -38.11 12.25
N GLU A 554 18.14 -37.97 13.14
CA GLU A 554 17.70 -39.04 14.05
C GLU A 554 16.18 -38.94 14.27
N VAL A 555 15.53 -40.09 14.44
CA VAL A 555 14.12 -40.20 14.85
C VAL A 555 14.00 -41.29 15.89
N GLY A 556 13.31 -41.04 16.99
CA GLY A 556 13.10 -42.02 18.06
C GLY A 556 12.41 -41.40 19.28
N ARG A 557 12.25 -42.18 20.34
CA ARG A 557 11.78 -41.70 21.65
C ARG A 557 12.92 -41.05 22.44
N HIS A 558 12.59 -40.30 23.45
CA HIS A 558 13.56 -39.61 24.30
C HIS A 558 14.67 -40.53 24.82
N ASP A 559 14.27 -41.67 25.47
CA ASP A 559 15.22 -42.59 26.08
C ASP A 559 16.06 -43.34 25.03
N GLU A 560 15.47 -43.67 23.89
CA GLU A 560 16.16 -44.31 22.76
C GLU A 560 17.25 -43.43 22.16
N LEU A 561 16.93 -42.15 21.94
CA LEU A 561 17.86 -41.18 21.38
C LEU A 561 18.96 -40.78 22.39
N LEU A 562 18.62 -40.75 23.67
CA LEU A 562 19.58 -40.44 24.72
C LEU A 562 20.61 -41.56 24.90
N ALA A 563 20.18 -42.82 24.68
CA ALA A 563 21.06 -44.00 24.74
C ALA A 563 22.05 -44.05 23.55
N ARG A 564 21.72 -43.38 22.43
CA ARG A 564 22.61 -43.28 21.25
C ARG A 564 23.63 -42.15 21.46
N ASP A 565 24.88 -42.34 21.03
CA ASP A 565 25.90 -41.26 21.05
C ASP A 565 25.76 -40.38 19.79
N GLY A 566 24.58 -39.72 19.67
CA GLY A 566 24.16 -39.01 18.48
C GLY A 566 24.03 -37.47 18.67
N VAL A 567 23.43 -36.85 17.67
CA VAL A 567 23.18 -35.39 17.68
C VAL A 567 22.24 -35.01 18.84
N TYR A 568 21.20 -35.83 19.10
CA TYR A 568 20.26 -35.58 20.18
C TYR A 568 20.91 -35.50 21.54
N ARG A 569 21.77 -36.48 21.88
CA ARG A 569 22.48 -36.51 23.16
C ARG A 569 23.36 -35.27 23.37
N ARG A 570 24.04 -34.82 22.33
CA ARG A 570 24.85 -33.58 22.38
C ARG A 570 23.97 -32.35 22.62
N LEU A 571 22.85 -32.23 21.93
CA LEU A 571 21.90 -31.12 22.13
C LEU A 571 21.30 -31.13 23.53
N TYR A 572 20.97 -32.31 24.05
CA TYR A 572 20.46 -32.48 25.42
C TYR A 572 21.49 -32.07 26.49
N ALA A 573 22.73 -32.49 26.34
CA ALA A 573 23.82 -32.11 27.25
C ALA A 573 24.02 -30.59 27.31
N LEU A 574 24.05 -29.91 26.15
CA LEU A 574 24.16 -28.46 26.06
C LEU A 574 23.01 -27.73 26.74
N GLN A 575 21.77 -28.24 26.62
CA GLN A 575 20.60 -27.67 27.30
C GLN A 575 20.65 -27.87 28.80
N MET A 576 21.13 -29.03 29.27
CA MET A 576 21.26 -29.32 30.70
C MET A 576 22.37 -28.50 31.36
N GLU A 577 23.51 -28.27 30.69
CA GLU A 577 24.57 -27.38 31.16
C GLU A 577 24.06 -25.92 31.29
N GLY A 578 23.25 -25.45 30.33
CA GLY A 578 22.61 -24.13 30.41
C GLY A 578 21.66 -23.99 31.62
N VAL A 579 20.85 -25.00 31.91
CA VAL A 579 19.92 -25.01 33.06
C VAL A 579 20.70 -25.09 34.40
N ALA A 580 21.78 -25.86 34.46
CA ALA A 580 22.63 -25.96 35.64
C ALA A 580 23.36 -24.63 35.91
N GLY A 581 23.82 -23.94 34.87
CA GLY A 581 24.47 -22.63 34.99
C GLY A 581 23.49 -21.54 35.48
N GLU A 582 22.25 -21.53 35.02
CA GLU A 582 21.20 -20.60 35.51
C GLU A 582 20.79 -20.88 36.97
N ALA A 583 20.72 -22.15 37.35
CA ALA A 583 20.43 -22.53 38.75
C ALA A 583 21.54 -22.12 39.70
N ALA A 584 22.83 -22.29 39.28
CA ALA A 584 24.01 -21.86 40.06
C ALA A 584 24.10 -20.32 40.17
N GLY A 585 23.74 -19.58 39.10
CA GLY A 585 23.73 -18.11 39.12
C GLY A 585 22.60 -17.51 39.99
N ARG A 586 21.46 -18.19 40.16
CA ARG A 586 20.40 -17.76 41.08
C ARG A 586 20.72 -18.01 42.55
N SER A 587 21.50 -19.04 42.88
CA SER A 587 21.92 -19.32 44.26
C SER A 587 23.03 -18.38 44.78
N SER A 588 23.81 -17.75 43.89
CA SER A 588 24.84 -16.78 44.25
C SER A 588 24.35 -15.34 44.46
N ASN A 589 23.06 -15.03 44.11
CA ASN A 589 22.50 -13.68 44.24
C ASN A 589 21.52 -13.54 45.44
N THR A 590 21.45 -14.54 46.34
CA THR A 590 20.65 -14.54 47.57
C THR A 590 21.51 -14.62 48.81
N GLY A 591 22.78 -14.20 48.73
CA GLY A 591 23.71 -14.06 49.85
C GLY A 591 23.97 -12.61 50.24
#